data_162230c2a733be9956df108c9b0d42bb
#
_entry.id   162230c2a733be9956df108c9b0d42bb
#
_cell.length_a   1.000
_cell.length_b   1.000
_cell.length_c   1.000
_cell.angle_alpha   90.00
_cell.angle_beta   90.00
_cell.angle_gamma   90.00
#
_symmetry.space_group_name_H-M   'P 1'
#
loop_
_entity.id
_entity.type
_entity.pdbx_description
1 polymer ?
#
loop_
_entity_poly.entity_id
_entity_poly.type
_entity_poly.pdbx_seq_one_letter_code
_entity_poly.pdbx_strand_id
1 'polypeptide(L)' 'MNLGIIFLKANILGSITLKELDWITNNQQEFSRLDMSLVIKLGRLMDEGIIEMDCSKTA' A
#
# COMPACT_ATOMS: atom_id res chain seq x y z
N MET A 1 -2.78 -8.16 9.10
CA MET A 1 -2.66 -7.64 7.75
C MET A 1 -1.34 -8.08 7.16
N ASN A 2 -1.25 -8.20 5.85
CA ASN A 2 -0.05 -8.71 5.22
C ASN A 2 0.31 -7.82 4.04
N LEU A 3 1.57 -7.42 3.93
CA LEU A 3 1.99 -6.48 2.88
C LEU A 3 1.75 -7.04 1.49
N GLY A 4 2.04 -8.30 1.27
CA GLY A 4 1.83 -8.92 -0.04
C GLY A 4 0.36 -8.87 -0.45
N ILE A 5 -0.52 -9.11 0.48
CA ILE A 5 -1.95 -9.09 0.21
C ILE A 5 -2.41 -7.66 -0.03
N ILE A 6 -1.87 -6.69 0.71
CA ILE A 6 -2.21 -5.29 0.50
C ILE A 6 -1.79 -4.87 -0.91
N PHE A 7 -0.57 -5.25 -1.31
CA PHE A 7 -0.05 -4.88 -2.61
C PHE A 7 -0.90 -5.51 -3.72
N LEU A 8 -1.23 -6.78 -3.60
CA LEU A 8 -2.02 -7.48 -4.60
C LEU A 8 -3.41 -6.85 -4.70
N LYS A 9 -4.04 -6.58 -3.56
CA LYS A 9 -5.37 -6.02 -3.55
C LYS A 9 -5.37 -4.62 -4.15
N ALA A 10 -4.36 -3.81 -3.83
CA ALA A 10 -4.27 -2.46 -4.38
C ALA A 10 -4.13 -2.49 -5.91
N ASN A 11 -3.39 -3.48 -6.44
CA ASN A 11 -3.26 -3.59 -7.87
C ASN A 11 -4.58 -4.03 -8.53
N ILE A 12 -5.30 -4.92 -7.90
CA ILE A 12 -6.56 -5.39 -8.46
C ILE A 12 -7.63 -4.30 -8.41
N LEU A 13 -7.72 -3.58 -7.29
CA LEU A 13 -8.75 -2.58 -7.13
C LEU A 13 -8.36 -1.22 -7.69
N GLY A 14 -7.08 -0.98 -7.89
CA GLY A 14 -6.59 0.33 -8.31
C GLY A 14 -6.64 1.36 -7.21
N SER A 15 -6.75 0.93 -5.96
CA SER A 15 -6.78 1.87 -4.84
C SER A 15 -6.30 1.22 -3.56
N ILE A 16 -5.85 2.02 -2.62
CA ILE A 16 -5.39 1.55 -1.33
C ILE A 16 -6.00 2.45 -0.27
N THR A 17 -6.38 1.88 0.86
CA THR A 17 -7.04 2.67 1.91
C THR A 17 -6.02 3.33 2.80
N LEU A 18 -6.44 4.39 3.49
CA LEU A 18 -5.59 5.08 4.43
C LEU A 18 -5.20 4.14 5.56
N LYS A 19 -6.10 3.25 5.97
CA LYS A 19 -5.82 2.31 7.03
C LYS A 19 -4.68 1.38 6.62
N GLU A 20 -4.66 0.94 5.38
CA GLU A 20 -3.60 0.07 4.89
C GLU A 20 -2.28 0.81 4.82
N LEU A 21 -2.28 2.07 4.42
CA LEU A 21 -1.07 2.86 4.39
C LEU A 21 -0.54 3.09 5.80
N ASP A 22 -1.43 3.31 6.76
CA ASP A 22 -1.03 3.48 8.14
C ASP A 22 -0.38 2.22 8.66
N TRP A 23 -0.93 1.07 8.35
CA TRP A 23 -0.37 -0.19 8.78
C TRP A 23 1.03 -0.38 8.21
N ILE A 24 1.23 -0.04 6.93
CA ILE A 24 2.53 -0.15 6.29
C ILE A 24 3.53 0.75 7.00
N THR A 25 3.14 1.99 7.27
CA THR A 25 4.02 2.94 7.92
C THR A 25 4.42 2.47 9.32
N ASN A 26 3.47 1.91 10.05
CA ASN A 26 3.73 1.50 11.42
C ASN A 26 4.53 0.20 11.52
N ASN A 27 4.63 -0.56 10.45
CA ASN A 27 5.32 -1.83 10.48
C ASN A 27 6.59 -1.86 9.63
N GLN A 28 7.06 -0.69 9.18
CA GLN A 28 8.22 -0.65 8.30
C GLN A 28 9.45 -1.31 8.89
N GLN A 29 9.62 -1.25 10.19
CA GLN A 29 10.81 -1.78 10.80
C GLN A 29 10.86 -3.29 10.71
N GLU A 30 9.74 -3.95 10.50
CA GLU A 30 9.70 -5.38 10.42
C GLU A 30 9.74 -5.89 9.00
N PHE A 31 9.82 -5.02 8.03
CA PHE A 31 9.76 -5.46 6.63
C PHE A 31 11.14 -5.93 6.18
N SER A 32 11.15 -7.01 5.40
CA SER A 32 12.37 -7.51 4.81
C SER A 32 12.73 -6.65 3.62
N ARG A 33 13.84 -6.94 2.98
CA ARG A 33 14.25 -6.21 1.80
C ARG A 33 13.24 -6.38 0.67
N LEU A 34 12.67 -7.58 0.53
CA LEU A 34 11.67 -7.80 -0.49
C LEU A 34 10.41 -7.01 -0.19
N ASP A 35 10.04 -6.92 1.08
CA ASP A 35 8.87 -6.16 1.48
C ASP A 35 9.06 -4.69 1.17
N MET A 36 10.26 -4.16 1.44
CA MET A 36 10.53 -2.76 1.15
C MET A 36 10.47 -2.48 -0.35
N SER A 37 10.85 -3.46 -1.18
CA SER A 37 10.73 -3.31 -2.62
C SER A 37 9.26 -3.15 -3.02
N LEU A 38 8.38 -3.89 -2.37
CA LEU A 38 6.95 -3.78 -2.65
C LEU A 38 6.42 -2.41 -2.24
N VAL A 39 6.89 -1.89 -1.11
CA VAL A 39 6.47 -0.57 -0.63
C VAL A 39 6.90 0.51 -1.64
N ILE A 40 8.14 0.43 -2.14
CA ILE A 40 8.64 1.40 -3.10
C ILE A 40 7.83 1.32 -4.39
N LYS A 41 7.53 0.09 -4.84
CA LYS A 41 6.77 -0.09 -6.06
C LYS A 41 5.36 0.47 -5.90
N LEU A 42 4.76 0.26 -4.73
CA LEU A 42 3.44 0.77 -4.45
C LEU A 42 3.46 2.31 -4.50
N GLY A 43 4.48 2.92 -3.91
CA GLY A 43 4.62 4.37 -3.95
C GLY A 43 4.71 4.90 -5.38
N ARG A 44 5.42 4.17 -6.25
CA ARG A 44 5.53 4.60 -7.62
C ARG A 44 4.20 4.50 -8.34
N LEU A 45 3.45 3.43 -8.12
CA LEU A 45 2.15 3.25 -8.76
C LEU A 45 1.18 4.35 -8.31
N MET A 46 1.30 4.78 -7.06
CA MET A 46 0.46 5.86 -6.57
C MET A 46 0.89 7.19 -7.21
N ASP A 47 2.21 7.37 -7.38
CA ASP A 47 2.70 8.59 -7.97
C ASP A 47 2.28 8.71 -9.42
N GLU A 48 2.16 7.59 -10.14
CA GLU A 48 1.77 7.58 -11.53
C GLU A 48 0.25 7.58 -11.69
N GLY A 49 -0.48 7.57 -10.62
CA GLY A 49 -1.94 7.57 -10.69
C GLY A 49 -2.58 6.25 -11.01
N ILE A 50 -1.77 5.16 -11.03
CA ILE A 50 -2.33 3.84 -11.31
C ILE A 50 -3.07 3.33 -10.09
N ILE A 51 -2.55 3.60 -8.90
CA ILE A 51 -3.22 3.25 -7.65
C ILE A 51 -3.52 4.56 -6.93
N GLU A 52 -4.77 4.74 -6.51
CA GLU A 52 -5.15 5.97 -5.83
C GLU A 52 -5.39 5.71 -4.36
N MET A 53 -5.21 6.70 -3.53
CA MET A 53 -5.49 6.56 -2.11
C MET A 53 -6.98 6.80 -1.88
N ASP A 54 -7.64 5.82 -1.27
CA ASP A 54 -9.05 5.92 -1.00
C ASP A 54 -9.21 6.40 0.42
N CYS A 55 -9.51 7.69 0.58
CA CYS A 55 -9.75 8.22 1.90
C CYS A 55 -11.18 8.53 2.11
N SER A 56 -12.04 8.15 1.20
CA SER A 56 -13.40 8.59 1.35
C SER A 56 -14.09 7.79 2.38
N LYS A 57 -13.59 6.78 2.80
CA LYS A 57 -14.26 6.02 3.59
C LYS A 57 -14.22 6.28 4.85
N THR A 58 -13.86 7.14 5.23
CA THR A 58 -13.85 7.39 6.44
C THR A 58 -15.00 7.41 7.03
N ALA A 59 -15.78 7.54 6.51
CA ALA A 59 -16.97 7.75 7.18
C ALA A 59 -17.30 6.84 8.17
#